data_abe2355a2c60a4249d957fbaaf217f11
#
_entry.id   abe2355a2c60a4249d957fbaaf217f11
#
_cell.length_a   1.000
_cell.length_b   1.000
_cell.length_c   1.000
_cell.angle_alpha   90.00
_cell.angle_beta   90.00
_cell.angle_gamma   90.00
#
_symmetry.space_group_name_H-M   'P 1'
#
loop_
_entity.id
_entity.type
_entity.pdbx_description
1 polymer ?
#
loop_
_entity_poly.entity_id
_entity_poly.type
_entity_poly.pdbx_seq_one_letter_code
_entity_poly.pdbx_strand_id
1 'polypeptide(L)'
;MTGPRAASVALLYPGDRAARDRADPAASRFAALFEALAAAGVTAEPAIYHDDFADEVAAQLRRVQAVLVWCNPIEDGRRRDRLDALLCEVAAAGVLVSANPEAILRLGTKDVLFETRDLPFGSDVHRIDSLAQLETELPQRLRQGARVLKQHRGHSGIGVWRVEASAGGGLTVQHAQRGSKPQHMDMPALKATLAPYFEPEGGGHMIDQAWQARLPEGMVRAYLVEDRVTGFGLQAVNALHPDAPVPGPRLYHGPELPGFQDLKQQLESTWITLLRERVGLAREQLPLLWDCDFMLGDAKADGARRYVLCEINVSSVSPSPPSSIAPLVEAVLRCAQHARQGNQSRLD
;
A
#
# COMPACT_ATOMS: atom_id res chain seq x y z
N MET A 1 -39.41 14.65 -16.14
CA MET A 1 -37.98 14.60 -16.52
C MET A 1 -37.17 14.59 -15.24
N THR A 2 -36.74 13.43 -14.77
CA THR A 2 -35.82 13.33 -13.63
C THR A 2 -34.46 13.81 -14.07
N GLY A 3 -33.98 14.90 -13.50
CA GLY A 3 -32.63 15.41 -13.75
C GLY A 3 -31.58 14.33 -13.49
N PRO A 4 -30.35 14.49 -14.02
CA PRO A 4 -29.30 13.48 -13.83
C PRO A 4 -29.07 13.30 -12.31
N ARG A 5 -29.30 12.07 -11.85
CA ARG A 5 -29.09 11.72 -10.44
C ARG A 5 -27.61 12.00 -10.07
N ALA A 6 -27.35 12.72 -8.97
CA ALA A 6 -26.01 13.00 -8.52
C ALA A 6 -25.19 11.70 -8.39
N ALA A 7 -23.87 11.77 -8.66
CA ALA A 7 -23.02 10.62 -8.41
C ALA A 7 -23.00 10.31 -6.90
N SER A 8 -23.05 9.01 -6.56
CA SER A 8 -23.07 8.56 -5.15
C SER A 8 -21.86 7.69 -4.84
N VAL A 9 -21.19 7.98 -3.71
CA VAL A 9 -19.93 7.35 -3.31
C VAL A 9 -19.98 7.00 -1.83
N ALA A 10 -19.52 5.82 -1.44
CA ALA A 10 -19.28 5.46 -0.06
C ALA A 10 -17.79 5.51 0.26
N LEU A 11 -17.42 6.15 1.36
CA LEU A 11 -16.07 6.09 1.93
C LEU A 11 -16.07 5.02 3.01
N LEU A 12 -15.40 3.90 2.72
CA LEU A 12 -15.37 2.73 3.60
C LEU A 12 -14.11 2.73 4.48
N TYR A 13 -14.30 2.71 5.78
CA TYR A 13 -13.21 2.65 6.76
C TYR A 13 -13.65 1.90 8.03
N PRO A 14 -12.69 1.35 8.83
CA PRO A 14 -13.04 0.54 9.98
C PRO A 14 -13.62 1.38 11.13
N GLY A 15 -14.48 0.75 11.93
CA GLY A 15 -15.03 1.30 13.17
C GLY A 15 -16.04 0.37 13.82
N ASP A 16 -16.39 0.68 15.04
CA ASP A 16 -17.39 -0.05 15.81
C ASP A 16 -18.84 0.37 15.49
N ARG A 17 -19.81 -0.28 16.15
CA ARG A 17 -21.23 0.03 15.99
C ARG A 17 -21.54 1.50 16.37
N ALA A 18 -20.92 2.01 17.43
CA ALA A 18 -21.17 3.39 17.86
C ALA A 18 -20.63 4.42 16.85
N ALA A 19 -19.49 4.12 16.20
CA ALA A 19 -18.97 4.93 15.11
C ALA A 19 -19.92 4.90 13.90
N ARG A 20 -20.46 3.71 13.57
CA ARG A 20 -21.43 3.54 12.48
C ARG A 20 -22.74 4.32 12.73
N ASP A 21 -23.27 4.25 13.95
CA ASP A 21 -24.51 4.91 14.28
C ASP A 21 -24.39 6.45 14.30
N ARG A 22 -23.22 6.97 14.58
CA ARG A 22 -22.91 8.41 14.48
C ARG A 22 -22.60 8.87 13.07
N ALA A 23 -21.85 8.10 12.32
CA ALA A 23 -21.47 8.24 10.90
C ALA A 23 -21.42 9.69 10.36
N ASP A 24 -20.70 10.58 11.06
CA ASP A 24 -20.61 12.01 10.70
C ASP A 24 -19.42 12.27 9.76
N PRO A 25 -19.66 12.69 8.49
CA PRO A 25 -18.62 13.07 7.56
C PRO A 25 -17.69 14.16 8.09
N ALA A 26 -18.24 15.17 8.82
CA ALA A 26 -17.46 16.31 9.31
C ALA A 26 -16.51 15.94 10.46
N ALA A 27 -16.84 14.91 11.24
CA ALA A 27 -16.00 14.40 12.31
C ALA A 27 -15.01 13.32 11.81
N SER A 28 -15.09 12.92 10.55
CA SER A 28 -14.21 11.92 9.93
C SER A 28 -12.83 12.51 9.64
N ARG A 29 -11.80 11.66 9.71
CA ARG A 29 -10.46 11.99 9.17
C ARG A 29 -10.47 12.31 7.66
N PHE A 30 -11.57 12.06 6.97
CA PHE A 30 -11.79 12.32 5.55
C PHE A 30 -12.66 13.55 5.30
N ALA A 31 -12.90 14.41 6.29
CA ALA A 31 -13.78 15.57 6.17
C ALA A 31 -13.47 16.42 4.93
N ALA A 32 -12.20 16.75 4.69
CA ALA A 32 -11.79 17.52 3.50
C ALA A 32 -12.15 16.83 2.16
N LEU A 33 -12.12 15.50 2.11
CA LEU A 33 -12.54 14.76 0.92
C LEU A 33 -14.07 14.76 0.78
N PHE A 34 -14.82 14.60 1.87
CA PHE A 34 -16.28 14.73 1.86
C PHE A 34 -16.72 16.11 1.37
N GLU A 35 -16.10 17.18 1.87
CA GLU A 35 -16.34 18.55 1.43
C GLU A 35 -16.05 18.75 -0.06
N ALA A 36 -14.91 18.24 -0.55
CA ALA A 36 -14.53 18.36 -1.95
C ALA A 36 -15.47 17.58 -2.88
N LEU A 37 -15.91 16.39 -2.48
CA LEU A 37 -16.90 15.59 -3.23
C LEU A 37 -18.25 16.32 -3.28
N ALA A 38 -18.72 16.88 -2.15
CA ALA A 38 -19.96 17.63 -2.09
C ALA A 38 -19.90 18.89 -2.98
N ALA A 39 -18.79 19.64 -2.94
CA ALA A 39 -18.57 20.80 -3.80
C ALA A 39 -18.59 20.44 -5.29
N ALA A 40 -18.18 19.22 -5.65
CA ALA A 40 -18.24 18.69 -7.01
C ALA A 40 -19.61 18.07 -7.38
N GLY A 41 -20.63 18.17 -6.52
CA GLY A 41 -21.96 17.63 -6.77
C GLY A 41 -22.08 16.11 -6.58
N VAL A 42 -21.15 15.50 -5.87
CA VAL A 42 -21.16 14.06 -5.54
C VAL A 42 -21.79 13.88 -4.15
N THR A 43 -22.78 13.00 -4.06
CA THR A 43 -23.33 12.57 -2.77
C THR A 43 -22.37 11.53 -2.17
N ALA A 44 -21.65 11.92 -1.11
CA ALA A 44 -20.73 11.02 -0.43
C ALA A 44 -21.26 10.66 0.97
N GLU A 45 -21.19 9.37 1.31
CA GLU A 45 -21.59 8.87 2.63
C GLU A 45 -20.49 8.06 3.31
N PRO A 46 -20.36 8.13 4.65
CA PRO A 46 -19.46 7.25 5.38
C PRO A 46 -20.03 5.83 5.42
N ALA A 47 -19.18 4.83 5.20
CA ALA A 47 -19.49 3.43 5.39
C ALA A 47 -18.50 2.85 6.42
N ILE A 48 -18.97 2.68 7.64
CA ILE A 48 -18.15 2.14 8.72
C ILE A 48 -18.23 0.63 8.69
N TYR A 49 -17.07 -0.02 8.67
CA TYR A 49 -16.96 -1.48 8.55
C TYR A 49 -16.48 -2.14 9.85
N HIS A 50 -17.15 -3.21 10.20
CA HIS A 50 -16.73 -4.24 11.14
C HIS A 50 -17.34 -5.57 10.71
N ASP A 51 -16.69 -6.67 11.03
CA ASP A 51 -17.18 -8.01 10.66
C ASP A 51 -18.56 -8.31 11.25
N ASP A 52 -18.88 -7.82 12.45
CA ASP A 52 -20.15 -8.09 13.15
C ASP A 52 -21.38 -7.55 12.39
N PHE A 53 -21.22 -6.57 11.54
CA PHE A 53 -22.32 -5.98 10.74
C PHE A 53 -21.96 -5.86 9.24
N ALA A 54 -21.12 -6.77 8.76
CA ALA A 54 -20.68 -6.79 7.37
C ALA A 54 -21.84 -6.82 6.35
N ASP A 55 -22.92 -7.54 6.66
CA ASP A 55 -24.10 -7.66 5.78
C ASP A 55 -24.86 -6.34 5.63
N GLU A 56 -24.95 -5.55 6.71
CA GLU A 56 -25.51 -4.20 6.63
C GLU A 56 -24.66 -3.27 5.79
N VAL A 57 -23.32 -3.39 5.90
CA VAL A 57 -22.38 -2.63 5.07
C VAL A 57 -22.52 -3.06 3.61
N ALA A 58 -22.57 -4.35 3.32
CA ALA A 58 -22.78 -4.86 1.96
C ALA A 58 -24.05 -4.29 1.32
N ALA A 59 -25.16 -4.27 2.07
CA ALA A 59 -26.42 -3.68 1.61
C ALA A 59 -26.30 -2.16 1.36
N GLN A 60 -25.51 -1.46 2.15
CA GLN A 60 -25.21 -0.04 1.96
C GLN A 60 -24.38 0.17 0.68
N LEU A 61 -23.29 -0.56 0.52
CA LEU A 61 -22.36 -0.40 -0.61
C LEU A 61 -23.00 -0.72 -1.98
N ARG A 62 -23.99 -1.61 -2.01
CA ARG A 62 -24.72 -1.92 -3.26
C ARG A 62 -25.63 -0.79 -3.77
N ARG A 63 -25.84 0.27 -2.96
CA ARG A 63 -26.70 1.42 -3.31
C ARG A 63 -25.94 2.60 -3.92
N VAL A 64 -24.60 2.58 -3.85
CA VAL A 64 -23.74 3.64 -4.39
C VAL A 64 -23.13 3.24 -5.72
N GLN A 65 -22.58 4.18 -6.45
CA GLN A 65 -21.90 3.96 -7.73
C GLN A 65 -20.42 3.61 -7.55
N ALA A 66 -19.79 4.12 -6.48
CA ALA A 66 -18.41 3.84 -6.18
C ALA A 66 -18.18 3.68 -4.66
N VAL A 67 -17.19 2.88 -4.32
CA VAL A 67 -16.70 2.69 -2.97
C VAL A 67 -15.21 3.01 -2.95
N LEU A 68 -14.80 3.94 -2.11
CA LEU A 68 -13.41 4.23 -1.81
C LEU A 68 -13.03 3.53 -0.50
N VAL A 69 -12.01 2.69 -0.52
CA VAL A 69 -11.69 1.77 0.58
C VAL A 69 -10.46 2.23 1.36
N TRP A 70 -10.61 2.40 2.67
CA TRP A 70 -9.53 2.76 3.60
C TRP A 70 -9.46 1.82 4.80
N CYS A 71 -9.24 0.54 4.54
CA CYS A 71 -9.06 -0.48 5.57
C CYS A 71 -7.67 -1.09 5.45
N ASN A 72 -6.96 -1.19 6.57
CA ASN A 72 -5.65 -1.84 6.58
C ASN A 72 -5.74 -3.34 6.23
N PRO A 73 -4.64 -3.95 5.78
CA PRO A 73 -4.58 -5.40 5.55
C PRO A 73 -4.86 -6.21 6.81
N ILE A 74 -4.45 -5.68 7.96
CA ILE A 74 -4.70 -6.25 9.28
C ILE A 74 -5.19 -5.09 10.16
N GLU A 75 -6.35 -5.25 10.78
CA GLU A 75 -6.93 -4.28 11.72
C GLU A 75 -7.21 -5.00 13.04
N ASP A 76 -6.65 -4.51 14.15
CA ASP A 76 -6.75 -5.12 15.49
C ASP A 76 -6.47 -6.63 15.51
N GLY A 77 -5.42 -7.05 14.79
CA GLY A 77 -5.03 -8.45 14.66
C GLY A 77 -5.91 -9.31 13.73
N ARG A 78 -6.94 -8.73 13.12
CA ARG A 78 -7.86 -9.42 12.21
C ARG A 78 -7.49 -9.15 10.76
N ARG A 79 -7.47 -10.20 9.96
CA ARG A 79 -7.30 -10.12 8.51
C ARG A 79 -8.59 -9.63 7.86
N ARG A 80 -8.48 -9.02 6.71
CA ARG A 80 -9.62 -8.47 5.98
C ARG A 80 -10.28 -9.46 4.99
N ASP A 81 -10.09 -10.76 5.17
CA ASP A 81 -10.57 -11.77 4.22
C ASP A 81 -12.09 -11.69 4.00
N ARG A 82 -12.89 -11.44 5.06
CA ARG A 82 -14.33 -11.23 4.96
C ARG A 82 -14.68 -9.94 4.22
N LEU A 83 -13.93 -8.86 4.48
CA LEU A 83 -14.10 -7.59 3.76
C LEU A 83 -13.74 -7.75 2.27
N ASP A 84 -12.64 -8.45 1.96
CA ASP A 84 -12.23 -8.65 0.58
C ASP A 84 -13.28 -9.46 -0.20
N ALA A 85 -13.86 -10.51 0.38
CA ALA A 85 -14.97 -11.26 -0.21
C ALA A 85 -16.20 -10.37 -0.47
N LEU A 86 -16.60 -9.57 0.54
CA LEU A 86 -17.71 -8.62 0.42
C LEU A 86 -17.47 -7.61 -0.71
N LEU A 87 -16.26 -7.04 -0.79
CA LEU A 87 -15.92 -6.06 -1.83
C LEU A 87 -15.89 -6.68 -3.24
N CYS A 88 -15.49 -7.95 -3.37
CA CYS A 88 -15.58 -8.69 -4.63
C CYS A 88 -17.06 -8.85 -5.07
N GLU A 89 -17.96 -9.20 -4.14
CA GLU A 89 -19.41 -9.29 -4.43
C GLU A 89 -20.00 -7.93 -4.84
N VAL A 90 -19.62 -6.85 -4.14
CA VAL A 90 -20.06 -5.49 -4.45
C VAL A 90 -19.57 -5.07 -5.83
N ALA A 91 -18.30 -5.38 -6.17
CA ALA A 91 -17.75 -5.12 -7.50
C ALA A 91 -18.45 -5.95 -8.60
N ALA A 92 -18.74 -7.23 -8.34
CA ALA A 92 -19.48 -8.09 -9.25
C ALA A 92 -20.92 -7.60 -9.51
N ALA A 93 -21.50 -6.88 -8.55
CA ALA A 93 -22.80 -6.21 -8.71
C ALA A 93 -22.73 -4.90 -9.54
N GLY A 94 -21.56 -4.54 -10.07
CA GLY A 94 -21.36 -3.38 -10.93
C GLY A 94 -21.03 -2.07 -10.21
N VAL A 95 -20.72 -2.12 -8.91
CA VAL A 95 -20.23 -0.97 -8.15
C VAL A 95 -18.72 -0.85 -8.35
N LEU A 96 -18.24 0.35 -8.65
CA LEU A 96 -16.80 0.60 -8.68
C LEU A 96 -16.21 0.46 -7.27
N VAL A 97 -15.21 -0.39 -7.09
CA VAL A 97 -14.50 -0.55 -5.82
C VAL A 97 -13.04 -0.15 -6.01
N SER A 98 -12.61 0.88 -5.30
CA SER A 98 -11.20 1.33 -5.27
C SER A 98 -10.66 1.38 -3.83
N ALA A 99 -9.63 0.58 -3.47
CA ALA A 99 -9.03 -0.39 -4.37
C ALA A 99 -9.80 -1.71 -4.36
N ASN A 100 -9.93 -2.30 -5.55
CA ASN A 100 -10.48 -3.63 -5.70
C ASN A 100 -9.58 -4.66 -5.01
N PRO A 101 -10.11 -5.71 -4.34
CA PRO A 101 -9.31 -6.75 -3.70
C PRO A 101 -8.27 -7.41 -4.61
N GLU A 102 -8.57 -7.61 -5.89
CA GLU A 102 -7.60 -8.14 -6.85
C GLU A 102 -6.40 -7.20 -7.05
N ALA A 103 -6.64 -5.90 -7.20
CA ALA A 103 -5.57 -4.92 -7.29
C ALA A 103 -4.76 -4.84 -5.98
N ILE A 104 -5.43 -4.98 -4.82
CA ILE A 104 -4.75 -5.02 -3.52
C ILE A 104 -3.82 -6.22 -3.42
N LEU A 105 -4.26 -7.41 -3.83
CA LEU A 105 -3.44 -8.62 -3.77
C LEU A 105 -2.22 -8.55 -4.71
N ARG A 106 -2.36 -7.91 -5.87
CA ARG A 106 -1.28 -7.79 -6.85
C ARG A 106 -0.29 -6.67 -6.55
N LEU A 107 -0.73 -5.55 -6.01
CA LEU A 107 0.10 -4.38 -5.73
C LEU A 107 0.48 -4.23 -4.26
N GLY A 108 -0.45 -4.52 -3.35
CA GLY A 108 -0.33 -4.20 -1.92
C GLY A 108 0.25 -5.32 -1.06
N THR A 109 0.72 -6.42 -1.64
CA THR A 109 1.49 -7.46 -0.96
C THR A 109 2.97 -7.30 -1.25
N LYS A 110 3.83 -7.87 -0.41
CA LYS A 110 5.29 -7.78 -0.61
C LYS A 110 5.77 -8.60 -1.82
N ASP A 111 4.91 -9.47 -2.38
CA ASP A 111 5.21 -10.20 -3.62
C ASP A 111 5.50 -9.27 -4.78
N VAL A 112 4.90 -8.07 -4.82
CA VAL A 112 5.19 -7.07 -5.85
C VAL A 112 6.68 -6.74 -5.94
N LEU A 113 7.42 -6.78 -4.82
CA LEU A 113 8.86 -6.54 -4.81
C LEU A 113 9.63 -7.64 -5.53
N PHE A 114 9.20 -8.91 -5.38
CA PHE A 114 9.78 -10.04 -6.08
C PHE A 114 9.40 -10.04 -7.56
N GLU A 115 8.14 -9.78 -7.88
CA GLU A 115 7.64 -9.70 -9.26
C GLU A 115 8.34 -8.60 -10.08
N THR A 116 8.70 -7.48 -9.43
CA THR A 116 9.29 -6.32 -10.10
C THR A 116 10.81 -6.18 -9.90
N ARG A 117 11.49 -7.20 -9.37
CA ARG A 117 12.91 -7.14 -8.97
C ARG A 117 13.89 -6.78 -10.10
N ASP A 118 13.54 -7.10 -11.33
CA ASP A 118 14.34 -6.82 -12.55
C ASP A 118 13.92 -5.54 -13.29
N LEU A 119 12.89 -4.83 -12.78
CA LEU A 119 12.47 -3.56 -13.35
C LEU A 119 13.41 -2.40 -12.89
N PRO A 120 13.39 -1.23 -13.56
CA PRO A 120 14.32 -0.13 -13.26
C PRO A 120 14.31 0.35 -11.82
N PHE A 121 13.21 0.16 -11.11
CA PHE A 121 13.02 0.48 -9.69
C PHE A 121 13.13 -0.73 -8.75
N GLY A 122 13.44 -1.89 -9.29
CA GLY A 122 13.62 -3.12 -8.54
C GLY A 122 14.98 -3.19 -7.83
N SER A 123 15.17 -4.25 -7.08
CA SER A 123 16.42 -4.57 -6.37
C SER A 123 16.61 -6.07 -6.28
N ASP A 124 17.72 -6.50 -5.70
CA ASP A 124 17.95 -7.91 -5.41
C ASP A 124 16.92 -8.39 -4.36
N VAL A 125 15.93 -9.12 -4.84
CA VAL A 125 14.79 -9.63 -4.06
C VAL A 125 14.58 -11.10 -4.35
N HIS A 126 14.34 -11.87 -3.30
CA HIS A 126 14.02 -13.29 -3.36
C HIS A 126 12.73 -13.59 -2.60
N ARG A 127 12.04 -14.63 -3.00
CA ARG A 127 10.94 -15.21 -2.25
C ARG A 127 11.46 -16.45 -1.50
N ILE A 128 11.05 -16.58 -0.27
CA ILE A 128 11.39 -17.71 0.61
C ILE A 128 10.09 -18.41 0.99
N ASP A 129 9.91 -19.63 0.50
CA ASP A 129 8.67 -20.40 0.64
C ASP A 129 8.71 -21.37 1.81
N SER A 130 9.86 -21.53 2.49
CA SER A 130 9.98 -22.42 3.66
C SER A 130 11.15 -22.08 4.55
N LEU A 131 11.08 -22.54 5.82
CA LEU A 131 12.20 -22.45 6.76
C LEU A 131 13.44 -23.25 6.31
N ALA A 132 13.25 -24.32 5.55
CA ALA A 132 14.36 -25.08 4.98
C ALA A 132 15.09 -24.30 3.90
N GLN A 133 14.35 -23.62 3.03
CA GLN A 133 14.92 -22.70 2.03
C GLN A 133 15.63 -21.52 2.69
N LEU A 134 15.03 -20.92 3.73
CA LEU A 134 15.67 -19.85 4.52
C LEU A 134 17.05 -20.31 5.03
N GLU A 135 17.11 -21.47 5.66
CA GLU A 135 18.35 -22.03 6.23
C GLU A 135 19.43 -22.27 5.19
N THR A 136 19.04 -22.73 4.01
CA THR A 136 19.97 -23.08 2.93
C THR A 136 20.49 -21.86 2.17
N GLU A 137 19.62 -20.90 1.86
CA GLU A 137 19.92 -19.82 0.92
C GLU A 137 20.34 -18.50 1.61
N LEU A 138 19.78 -18.17 2.77
CA LEU A 138 20.06 -16.92 3.47
C LEU A 138 21.55 -16.74 3.79
N PRO A 139 22.31 -17.75 4.25
CA PRO A 139 23.74 -17.60 4.52
C PRO A 139 24.56 -17.18 3.30
N GLN A 140 24.17 -17.61 2.11
CA GLN A 140 24.85 -17.22 0.85
C GLN A 140 24.61 -15.74 0.54
N ARG A 141 23.35 -15.28 0.70
CA ARG A 141 22.98 -13.89 0.45
C ARG A 141 23.60 -12.92 1.47
N LEU A 142 23.70 -13.36 2.73
CA LEU A 142 24.36 -12.58 3.78
C LEU A 142 25.86 -12.35 3.56
N ARG A 143 26.53 -13.18 2.74
CA ARG A 143 27.93 -12.91 2.31
C ARG A 143 28.03 -11.70 1.38
N GLN A 144 26.94 -11.32 0.73
CA GLN A 144 26.88 -10.17 -0.17
C GLN A 144 26.43 -8.88 0.58
N GLY A 145 25.92 -9.00 1.78
CA GLY A 145 25.44 -7.89 2.60
C GLY A 145 24.24 -8.22 3.46
N ALA A 146 23.81 -7.25 4.26
CA ALA A 146 22.63 -7.39 5.09
C ALA A 146 21.35 -7.56 4.22
N ARG A 147 20.37 -8.27 4.79
CA ARG A 147 19.08 -8.55 4.14
C ARG A 147 17.93 -8.03 4.98
N VAL A 148 16.80 -7.75 4.34
CA VAL A 148 15.54 -7.41 5.01
C VAL A 148 14.50 -8.46 4.67
N LEU A 149 14.12 -9.25 5.66
CA LEU A 149 13.07 -10.26 5.54
C LEU A 149 11.73 -9.60 5.87
N LYS A 150 10.76 -9.72 4.99
CA LYS A 150 9.45 -9.08 5.12
C LYS A 150 8.35 -10.12 5.02
N GLN A 151 7.39 -10.13 5.96
CA GLN A 151 6.20 -10.95 5.81
C GLN A 151 5.41 -10.57 4.56
N HIS A 152 4.69 -11.53 4.00
CA HIS A 152 3.89 -11.37 2.79
C HIS A 152 2.96 -10.14 2.82
N ARG A 153 2.21 -9.97 3.91
CA ARG A 153 1.22 -8.89 4.07
C ARG A 153 1.30 -8.32 5.48
N GLY A 154 1.37 -7.00 5.61
CA GLY A 154 1.48 -6.33 6.91
C GLY A 154 1.64 -4.83 6.76
N HIS A 155 1.73 -4.13 7.89
CA HIS A 155 1.91 -2.68 7.97
C HIS A 155 2.81 -2.31 9.17
N SER A 156 3.25 -1.04 9.25
CA SER A 156 3.96 -0.47 10.40
C SER A 156 5.23 -1.21 10.83
N GLY A 157 5.91 -1.89 9.89
CA GLY A 157 7.14 -2.64 10.18
C GLY A 157 6.94 -3.96 10.92
N ILE A 158 5.69 -4.38 11.19
CA ILE A 158 5.39 -5.69 11.77
C ILE A 158 5.82 -6.77 10.76
N GLY A 159 6.56 -7.79 11.24
CA GLY A 159 7.06 -8.87 10.38
C GLY A 159 8.13 -8.42 9.38
N VAL A 160 8.84 -7.33 9.68
CA VAL A 160 9.99 -6.85 8.89
C VAL A 160 11.25 -6.94 9.75
N TRP A 161 12.27 -7.65 9.28
CA TRP A 161 13.47 -8.00 10.02
C TRP A 161 14.72 -7.71 9.20
N ARG A 162 15.63 -6.89 9.73
CA ARG A 162 16.98 -6.78 9.19
C ARG A 162 17.83 -7.91 9.76
N VAL A 163 18.56 -8.58 8.88
CA VAL A 163 19.45 -9.69 9.22
C VAL A 163 20.81 -9.42 8.60
N GLU A 164 21.88 -9.58 9.37
CA GLU A 164 23.25 -9.50 8.88
C GLU A 164 24.13 -10.54 9.57
N ALA A 165 25.20 -10.96 8.90
CA ALA A 165 26.18 -11.86 9.48
C ALA A 165 27.00 -11.11 10.55
N SER A 166 27.16 -11.72 11.73
CA SER A 166 27.98 -11.16 12.81
C SER A 166 29.47 -11.51 12.62
N ALA A 167 30.36 -10.57 12.90
CA ALA A 167 31.81 -10.79 12.79
C ALA A 167 32.33 -11.94 13.66
N GLY A 168 31.69 -12.24 14.78
CA GLY A 168 32.00 -13.36 15.69
C GLY A 168 31.29 -14.68 15.35
N GLY A 169 30.62 -14.76 14.21
CA GLY A 169 29.73 -15.87 13.85
C GLY A 169 28.29 -15.66 14.32
N GLY A 170 27.33 -16.38 13.73
CA GLY A 170 25.91 -16.16 13.97
C GLY A 170 25.36 -14.96 13.20
N LEU A 171 24.23 -14.45 13.68
CA LEU A 171 23.43 -13.41 13.01
C LEU A 171 23.18 -12.25 13.97
N THR A 172 23.16 -11.02 13.44
CA THR A 172 22.58 -9.86 14.09
C THR A 172 21.22 -9.61 13.44
N VAL A 173 20.16 -9.62 14.23
CA VAL A 173 18.78 -9.51 13.79
C VAL A 173 18.09 -8.36 14.50
N GLN A 174 17.38 -7.51 13.75
CA GLN A 174 16.64 -6.37 14.29
C GLN A 174 15.24 -6.30 13.66
N HIS A 175 14.20 -6.24 14.49
CA HIS A 175 12.84 -6.00 14.02
C HIS A 175 12.65 -4.53 13.63
N ALA A 176 11.86 -4.26 12.61
CA ALA A 176 11.63 -2.90 12.11
C ALA A 176 10.67 -2.07 12.98
N GLN A 177 10.11 -2.66 14.03
CA GLN A 177 9.28 -1.90 14.95
C GLN A 177 10.11 -0.87 15.73
N ARG A 178 9.50 0.30 15.96
CA ARG A 178 10.14 1.38 16.69
C ARG A 178 10.63 0.92 18.07
N GLY A 179 11.85 1.29 18.43
CA GLY A 179 12.46 0.93 19.70
C GLY A 179 13.06 -0.48 19.78
N SER A 180 12.95 -1.28 18.72
CA SER A 180 13.62 -2.58 18.66
C SER A 180 15.12 -2.42 18.59
N LYS A 181 15.84 -3.20 19.40
CA LYS A 181 17.31 -3.25 19.41
C LYS A 181 17.81 -4.47 18.62
N PRO A 182 19.00 -4.39 18.00
CA PRO A 182 19.65 -5.54 17.42
C PRO A 182 19.85 -6.64 18.48
N GLN A 183 19.64 -7.89 18.06
CA GLN A 183 19.83 -9.09 18.88
C GLN A 183 20.77 -10.05 18.17
N HIS A 184 21.68 -10.69 18.93
CA HIS A 184 22.50 -11.76 18.39
C HIS A 184 21.76 -13.09 18.54
N MET A 185 21.72 -13.87 17.46
CA MET A 185 21.11 -15.20 17.47
C MET A 185 21.76 -16.11 16.43
N ASP A 186 21.51 -17.40 16.56
CA ASP A 186 21.87 -18.39 15.56
C ASP A 186 20.73 -18.65 14.55
N MET A 187 20.99 -19.47 13.54
CA MET A 187 19.99 -19.81 12.54
C MET A 187 18.77 -20.55 13.11
N PRO A 188 18.91 -21.50 14.05
CA PRO A 188 17.77 -22.12 14.72
C PRO A 188 16.86 -21.11 15.43
N ALA A 189 17.42 -20.15 16.16
CA ALA A 189 16.66 -19.09 16.83
C ALA A 189 15.94 -18.17 15.83
N LEU A 190 16.62 -17.78 14.73
CA LEU A 190 15.99 -17.03 13.66
C LEU A 190 14.81 -17.81 13.05
N LYS A 191 14.99 -19.09 12.75
CA LYS A 191 13.91 -19.94 12.23
C LYS A 191 12.71 -20.01 13.18
N ALA A 192 12.96 -20.17 14.49
CA ALA A 192 11.89 -20.18 15.49
C ALA A 192 11.14 -18.83 15.53
N THR A 193 11.86 -17.72 15.42
CA THR A 193 11.28 -16.37 15.37
C THR A 193 10.41 -16.15 14.13
N LEU A 194 10.83 -16.69 12.99
CA LEU A 194 10.17 -16.45 11.72
C LEU A 194 9.11 -17.51 11.37
N ALA A 195 9.07 -18.63 12.08
CA ALA A 195 8.15 -19.74 11.82
C ALA A 195 6.68 -19.32 11.62
N PRO A 196 6.10 -18.41 12.44
CA PRO A 196 4.71 -18.00 12.26
C PRO A 196 4.40 -17.37 10.89
N TYR A 197 5.38 -16.80 10.21
CA TYR A 197 5.17 -16.17 8.91
C TYR A 197 5.13 -17.18 7.75
N PHE A 198 5.56 -18.41 7.98
CA PHE A 198 5.49 -19.52 7.03
C PHE A 198 4.24 -20.36 7.17
N GLU A 199 3.48 -20.18 8.24
CA GLU A 199 2.16 -20.80 8.38
C GLU A 199 1.16 -20.10 7.45
N PRO A 200 0.06 -20.78 7.01
CA PRO A 200 -0.94 -20.19 6.12
C PRO A 200 -1.52 -18.87 6.64
N GLU A 201 -1.72 -18.76 7.94
CA GLU A 201 -2.21 -17.56 8.62
C GLU A 201 -1.22 -16.40 8.51
N GLY A 202 0.09 -16.68 8.48
CA GLY A 202 1.18 -15.72 8.28
C GLY A 202 1.43 -15.33 6.83
N GLY A 203 0.76 -16.01 5.89
CA GLY A 203 0.89 -15.81 4.44
C GLY A 203 1.73 -16.86 3.72
N GLY A 204 2.32 -17.82 4.47
CA GLY A 204 2.99 -19.01 3.94
C GLY A 204 4.38 -18.77 3.35
N HIS A 205 4.87 -17.53 3.31
CA HIS A 205 6.19 -17.18 2.76
C HIS A 205 6.66 -15.79 3.21
N MET A 206 7.93 -15.50 2.99
CA MET A 206 8.54 -14.19 3.22
C MET A 206 9.26 -13.69 1.98
N ILE A 207 9.44 -12.38 1.91
CA ILE A 207 10.25 -11.69 0.89
C ILE A 207 11.57 -11.26 1.53
N ASP A 208 12.66 -11.60 0.88
CA ASP A 208 14.04 -11.25 1.25
C ASP A 208 14.55 -10.19 0.27
N GLN A 209 14.73 -8.97 0.73
CA GLN A 209 15.23 -7.83 -0.06
C GLN A 209 16.61 -7.41 0.42
N ALA A 210 17.52 -7.09 -0.50
CA ALA A 210 18.82 -6.53 -0.16
C ALA A 210 18.67 -5.23 0.63
N TRP A 211 19.46 -5.08 1.70
CA TRP A 211 19.53 -3.86 2.48
C TRP A 211 19.95 -2.67 1.62
N GLN A 212 19.28 -1.55 1.77
CA GLN A 212 19.64 -0.29 1.12
C GLN A 212 20.41 0.61 2.10
N ALA A 213 21.70 0.77 1.87
CA ALA A 213 22.61 1.48 2.79
C ALA A 213 22.21 2.95 3.01
N ARG A 214 21.52 3.56 2.03
CA ARG A 214 21.08 4.95 2.08
C ARG A 214 19.72 5.14 2.76
N LEU A 215 19.12 4.09 3.34
CA LEU A 215 17.87 4.20 4.10
C LEU A 215 17.89 5.30 5.18
N PRO A 216 19.01 5.56 5.91
CA PRO A 216 19.10 6.67 6.88
C PRO A 216 18.88 8.07 6.26
N GLU A 217 19.06 8.24 4.95
CA GLU A 217 18.75 9.50 4.27
C GLU A 217 17.25 9.75 4.11
N GLY A 218 16.43 8.75 4.42
CA GLY A 218 14.98 8.81 4.35
C GLY A 218 14.39 8.05 3.17
N MET A 219 13.08 8.12 3.10
CA MET A 219 12.26 7.55 2.03
C MET A 219 11.40 8.63 1.39
N VAL A 220 11.11 8.47 0.11
CA VAL A 220 10.11 9.27 -0.59
C VAL A 220 8.90 8.40 -0.91
N ARG A 221 7.74 8.88 -0.51
CA ARG A 221 6.44 8.33 -0.89
C ARG A 221 5.88 9.14 -2.05
N ALA A 222 5.63 8.50 -3.17
CA ALA A 222 4.89 9.10 -4.28
C ALA A 222 3.41 8.74 -4.13
N TYR A 223 2.54 9.74 -3.99
CA TYR A 223 1.08 9.58 -3.99
C TYR A 223 0.57 9.65 -5.41
N LEU A 224 -0.31 8.73 -5.76
CA LEU A 224 -0.84 8.59 -7.11
C LEU A 224 -2.36 8.55 -7.09
N VAL A 225 -2.94 9.21 -8.09
CA VAL A 225 -4.33 9.01 -8.49
C VAL A 225 -4.30 8.36 -9.87
N GLU A 226 -4.78 7.11 -9.95
CA GLU A 226 -4.62 6.27 -11.14
C GLU A 226 -3.14 6.20 -11.57
N ASP A 227 -2.77 6.72 -12.73
CA ASP A 227 -1.41 6.72 -13.28
C ASP A 227 -0.68 8.08 -13.15
N ARG A 228 -1.17 9.00 -12.29
CA ARG A 228 -0.57 10.32 -12.10
C ARG A 228 -0.07 10.54 -10.69
N VAL A 229 1.13 11.08 -10.56
CA VAL A 229 1.68 11.53 -9.28
C VAL A 229 1.01 12.83 -8.86
N THR A 230 0.37 12.81 -7.72
CA THR A 230 -0.38 13.95 -7.17
C THR A 230 0.31 14.62 -5.98
N GLY A 231 1.42 14.06 -5.54
CA GLY A 231 2.24 14.66 -4.49
C GLY A 231 3.28 13.70 -3.93
N PHE A 232 4.06 14.23 -2.99
CA PHE A 232 5.14 13.49 -2.33
C PHE A 232 5.04 13.59 -0.82
N GLY A 233 5.48 12.54 -0.13
CA GLY A 233 5.70 12.51 1.29
C GLY A 233 7.16 12.16 1.57
N LEU A 234 7.88 13.05 2.27
CA LEU A 234 9.25 12.78 2.69
C LEU A 234 9.24 12.30 4.14
N GLN A 235 9.88 11.19 4.42
CA GLN A 235 9.92 10.58 5.73
C GLN A 235 11.34 10.18 6.09
N ALA A 236 11.87 10.76 7.17
CA ALA A 236 13.05 10.20 7.82
C ALA A 236 12.70 8.81 8.37
N VAL A 237 13.50 7.81 8.01
CA VAL A 237 13.33 6.44 8.47
C VAL A 237 14.37 6.12 9.51
N ASN A 238 13.92 5.86 10.73
CA ASN A 238 14.79 5.36 11.80
C ASN A 238 14.41 3.93 12.25
N ALA A 239 13.43 3.31 11.61
CA ALA A 239 13.23 1.88 11.73
C ALA A 239 14.47 1.16 11.21
N LEU A 240 14.93 0.13 11.92
CA LEU A 240 16.15 -0.63 11.59
C LEU A 240 17.47 0.16 11.73
N HIS A 241 17.43 1.37 12.27
CA HIS A 241 18.62 2.16 12.58
C HIS A 241 18.73 2.36 14.09
N PRO A 242 19.72 1.73 14.77
CA PRO A 242 19.75 1.66 16.23
C PRO A 242 19.93 3.03 16.90
N ASP A 243 20.60 3.96 16.26
CA ASP A 243 20.99 5.25 16.82
C ASP A 243 20.20 6.45 16.26
N ALA A 244 19.14 6.18 15.48
CA ALA A 244 18.39 7.26 14.85
C ALA A 244 17.44 7.95 15.85
N PRO A 245 17.36 9.28 15.85
CA PRO A 245 16.38 10.00 16.64
C PRO A 245 14.95 9.62 16.21
N VAL A 246 13.98 9.90 17.08
CA VAL A 246 12.56 9.70 16.72
C VAL A 246 12.29 10.44 15.41
N PRO A 247 11.72 9.79 14.37
CA PRO A 247 11.47 10.47 13.10
C PRO A 247 10.52 11.63 13.32
N GLY A 248 10.82 12.73 12.65
CA GLY A 248 9.88 13.82 12.51
C GLY A 248 8.61 13.38 11.76
N PRO A 249 7.58 14.23 11.74
CA PRO A 249 6.40 13.97 10.94
C PRO A 249 6.76 13.85 9.47
N ARG A 250 5.94 13.10 8.69
CA ARG A 250 6.07 13.08 7.23
C ARG A 250 5.84 14.49 6.69
N LEU A 251 6.76 14.96 5.84
CA LEU A 251 6.64 16.24 5.17
C LEU A 251 5.93 16.06 3.84
N TYR A 252 4.77 16.67 3.71
CA TYR A 252 3.94 16.57 2.51
C TYR A 252 4.21 17.71 1.54
N HIS A 253 4.31 17.39 0.26
CA HIS A 253 4.58 18.32 -0.83
C HIS A 253 3.68 18.02 -2.02
N GLY A 254 3.36 19.07 -2.79
CA GLY A 254 2.68 18.91 -4.07
C GLY A 254 3.52 18.19 -5.12
N PRO A 255 2.92 17.85 -6.28
CA PRO A 255 3.60 17.11 -7.35
C PRO A 255 4.73 17.88 -8.01
N GLU A 256 4.84 19.18 -7.75
CA GLU A 256 5.86 20.08 -8.32
C GLU A 256 7.15 20.17 -7.49
N LEU A 257 7.34 19.29 -6.49
CA LEU A 257 8.55 19.29 -5.66
C LEU A 257 9.81 19.11 -6.51
N PRO A 258 10.70 20.13 -6.62
CA PRO A 258 11.79 20.13 -7.61
C PRO A 258 12.74 18.94 -7.48
N GLY A 259 12.99 18.50 -6.24
CA GLY A 259 13.92 17.42 -5.94
C GLY A 259 13.49 16.03 -6.42
N PHE A 260 12.23 15.84 -6.90
CA PHE A 260 11.68 14.54 -7.29
C PHE A 260 10.93 14.59 -8.63
N GLN A 261 11.23 15.56 -9.47
CA GLN A 261 10.64 15.65 -10.82
C GLN A 261 11.11 14.51 -11.72
N ASP A 262 12.33 14.03 -11.55
CA ASP A 262 12.87 12.85 -12.21
C ASP A 262 12.09 11.58 -11.82
N LEU A 263 11.76 11.40 -10.52
CA LEU A 263 10.92 10.29 -10.06
C LEU A 263 9.51 10.37 -10.65
N LYS A 264 8.88 11.55 -10.60
CA LYS A 264 7.55 11.78 -11.21
C LYS A 264 7.55 11.43 -12.68
N GLN A 265 8.50 11.95 -13.44
CA GLN A 265 8.62 11.66 -14.86
C GLN A 265 8.77 10.16 -15.15
N GLN A 266 9.64 9.46 -14.42
CA GLN A 266 9.85 8.02 -14.59
C GLN A 266 8.58 7.22 -14.25
N LEU A 267 7.88 7.57 -13.17
CA LEU A 267 6.61 6.93 -12.79
C LEU A 267 5.56 7.10 -13.88
N GLU A 268 5.27 8.33 -14.28
CA GLU A 268 4.18 8.64 -15.20
C GLU A 268 4.46 8.20 -16.64
N SER A 269 5.72 8.27 -17.10
CA SER A 269 6.06 7.92 -18.48
C SER A 269 6.27 6.42 -18.72
N THR A 270 6.69 5.66 -17.69
CA THR A 270 7.19 4.31 -17.94
C THR A 270 6.88 3.33 -16.80
N TRP A 271 7.20 3.68 -15.53
CA TRP A 271 7.24 2.69 -14.46
C TRP A 271 5.88 2.15 -14.07
N ILE A 272 4.83 2.99 -14.06
CA ILE A 272 3.46 2.53 -13.77
C ILE A 272 2.99 1.55 -14.84
N THR A 273 3.33 1.78 -16.10
CA THR A 273 3.01 0.85 -17.19
C THR A 273 3.75 -0.48 -17.01
N LEU A 274 5.07 -0.45 -16.76
CA LEU A 274 5.85 -1.66 -16.50
C LEU A 274 5.34 -2.43 -15.28
N LEU A 275 5.02 -1.72 -14.20
CA LEU A 275 4.47 -2.31 -12.97
C LEU A 275 3.17 -3.06 -13.25
N ARG A 276 2.16 -2.36 -13.81
CA ARG A 276 0.84 -2.96 -14.05
C ARG A 276 0.89 -4.14 -15.02
N GLU A 277 1.70 -4.05 -16.07
CA GLU A 277 1.90 -5.15 -17.03
C GLU A 277 2.55 -6.36 -16.36
N ARG A 278 3.57 -6.14 -15.52
CA ARG A 278 4.24 -7.19 -14.78
C ARG A 278 3.28 -7.93 -13.84
N VAL A 279 2.42 -7.22 -13.13
CA VAL A 279 1.45 -7.83 -12.20
C VAL A 279 0.11 -8.19 -12.87
N GLY A 280 -0.02 -8.00 -14.18
CA GLY A 280 -1.20 -8.38 -14.96
C GLY A 280 -2.45 -7.54 -14.66
N LEU A 281 -2.29 -6.23 -14.41
CA LEU A 281 -3.41 -5.29 -14.21
C LEU A 281 -3.66 -4.44 -15.45
N ALA A 282 -4.92 -4.35 -15.86
CA ALA A 282 -5.37 -3.36 -16.83
C ALA A 282 -5.26 -1.94 -16.24
N ARG A 283 -5.18 -0.92 -17.08
CA ARG A 283 -5.08 0.48 -16.63
C ARG A 283 -6.29 0.88 -15.79
N GLU A 284 -7.47 0.43 -16.15
CA GLU A 284 -8.75 0.71 -15.51
C GLU A 284 -8.89 0.02 -14.13
N GLN A 285 -8.00 -0.93 -13.82
CA GLN A 285 -7.93 -1.61 -12.53
C GLN A 285 -6.97 -0.94 -11.55
N LEU A 286 -6.22 0.10 -11.98
CA LEU A 286 -5.40 0.88 -11.08
C LEU A 286 -6.27 1.51 -9.99
N PRO A 287 -5.78 1.55 -8.73
CA PRO A 287 -6.52 2.21 -7.66
C PRO A 287 -6.67 3.71 -7.94
N LEU A 288 -7.83 4.27 -7.57
CA LEU A 288 -8.06 5.71 -7.67
C LEU A 288 -7.14 6.50 -6.74
N LEU A 289 -6.72 5.91 -5.61
CA LEU A 289 -5.71 6.49 -4.74
C LEU A 289 -4.82 5.38 -4.18
N TRP A 290 -3.52 5.54 -4.35
CA TRP A 290 -2.49 4.62 -3.89
C TRP A 290 -1.15 5.33 -3.73
N ASP A 291 -0.15 4.67 -3.16
CA ASP A 291 1.19 5.23 -3.07
C ASP A 291 2.29 4.18 -3.22
N CYS A 292 3.47 4.65 -3.63
CA CYS A 292 4.69 3.87 -3.70
C CYS A 292 5.75 4.49 -2.80
N ASP A 293 6.32 3.68 -1.91
CA ASP A 293 7.46 4.06 -1.09
C ASP A 293 8.77 3.68 -1.78
N PHE A 294 9.64 4.65 -1.99
CA PHE A 294 10.97 4.45 -2.55
C PHE A 294 12.07 4.79 -1.55
N MET A 295 13.05 3.90 -1.48
CA MET A 295 14.35 4.14 -0.85
C MET A 295 15.31 4.72 -1.89
N LEU A 296 16.34 5.43 -1.44
CA LEU A 296 17.45 5.80 -2.29
C LEU A 296 18.39 4.59 -2.42
N GLY A 297 18.63 4.15 -3.63
CA GLY A 297 19.66 3.19 -3.97
C GLY A 297 21.01 3.88 -4.22
N ASP A 298 22.04 3.09 -4.53
CA ASP A 298 23.34 3.62 -4.93
C ASP A 298 23.19 4.55 -6.15
N ALA A 299 23.99 5.63 -6.18
CA ALA A 299 23.97 6.54 -7.31
C ALA A 299 24.35 5.80 -8.61
N LYS A 300 23.70 6.15 -9.71
CA LYS A 300 24.08 5.64 -11.04
C LYS A 300 25.43 6.20 -11.45
N ALA A 301 26.08 5.56 -12.41
CA ALA A 301 27.37 5.99 -12.94
C ALA A 301 27.37 7.43 -13.52
N ASP A 302 26.22 7.89 -13.99
CA ASP A 302 25.98 9.24 -14.49
C ASP A 302 25.64 10.25 -13.39
N GLY A 303 25.66 9.84 -12.11
CA GLY A 303 25.27 10.66 -10.96
C GLY A 303 23.78 10.78 -10.74
N ALA A 304 22.93 10.20 -11.60
CA ALA A 304 21.48 10.22 -11.43
C ALA A 304 21.07 9.40 -10.20
N ARG A 305 19.97 9.83 -9.56
CA ARG A 305 19.39 9.11 -8.44
C ARG A 305 18.85 7.76 -8.90
N ARG A 306 19.09 6.74 -8.08
CA ARG A 306 18.41 5.46 -8.20
C ARG A 306 17.34 5.38 -7.10
N TYR A 307 16.14 5.06 -7.50
CA TYR A 307 15.02 4.79 -6.59
C TYR A 307 14.77 3.29 -6.54
N VAL A 308 14.61 2.77 -5.34
CA VAL A 308 14.35 1.35 -5.09
C VAL A 308 13.00 1.20 -4.42
N LEU A 309 12.10 0.45 -5.04
CA LEU A 309 10.77 0.20 -4.49
C LEU A 309 10.88 -0.55 -3.16
N CYS A 310 10.23 -0.02 -2.14
CA CYS A 310 10.17 -0.58 -0.79
C CYS A 310 8.81 -1.20 -0.49
N GLU A 311 7.74 -0.54 -0.92
CA GLU A 311 6.36 -0.90 -0.62
C GLU A 311 5.39 -0.18 -1.56
N ILE A 312 4.25 -0.81 -1.82
CA ILE A 312 3.09 -0.16 -2.44
C ILE A 312 1.91 -0.27 -1.46
N ASN A 313 1.24 0.86 -1.21
CA ASN A 313 0.04 0.91 -0.39
C ASN A 313 -1.17 1.21 -1.28
N VAL A 314 -2.21 0.40 -1.19
CA VAL A 314 -3.37 0.47 -2.09
C VAL A 314 -4.72 0.52 -1.38
N SER A 315 -4.80 0.26 -0.09
CA SER A 315 -6.09 0.13 0.59
C SER A 315 -6.24 0.98 1.87
N SER A 316 -5.19 1.67 2.28
CA SER A 316 -5.19 2.47 3.51
C SER A 316 -4.49 3.82 3.32
N VAL A 317 -4.37 4.26 2.08
CA VAL A 317 -3.69 5.51 1.72
C VAL A 317 -4.62 6.68 2.04
N SER A 318 -4.23 7.53 2.99
CA SER A 318 -4.95 8.78 3.24
C SER A 318 -4.87 9.70 2.03
N PRO A 319 -5.93 10.49 1.74
CA PRO A 319 -5.92 11.47 0.63
C PRO A 319 -5.00 12.65 0.97
N SER A 320 -3.73 12.36 1.02
CA SER A 320 -2.62 13.27 1.30
C SER A 320 -1.59 13.17 0.18
N PRO A 321 -0.83 14.23 -0.10
CA PRO A 321 -1.03 15.61 0.39
C PRO A 321 -2.36 16.21 -0.10
N PRO A 322 -2.73 17.42 0.34
CA PRO A 322 -3.99 18.07 -0.11
C PRO A 322 -4.12 18.18 -1.64
N SER A 323 -3.00 18.26 -2.37
CA SER A 323 -2.95 18.23 -3.84
C SER A 323 -3.51 16.95 -4.47
N SER A 324 -3.69 15.87 -3.69
CA SER A 324 -4.29 14.62 -4.17
C SER A 324 -5.82 14.66 -4.17
N ILE A 325 -6.47 15.58 -3.43
CA ILE A 325 -7.92 15.59 -3.27
C ILE A 325 -8.63 15.94 -4.57
N ALA A 326 -8.26 17.03 -5.24
CA ALA A 326 -8.92 17.43 -6.47
C ALA A 326 -8.77 16.39 -7.60
N PRO A 327 -7.57 15.84 -7.90
CA PRO A 327 -7.44 14.74 -8.86
C PRO A 327 -8.26 13.49 -8.51
N LEU A 328 -8.37 13.15 -7.22
CA LEU A 328 -9.18 12.02 -6.76
C LEU A 328 -10.68 12.27 -7.03
N VAL A 329 -11.18 13.46 -6.73
CA VAL A 329 -12.58 13.84 -7.00
C VAL A 329 -12.87 13.79 -8.51
N GLU A 330 -11.96 14.28 -9.36
CA GLU A 330 -12.08 14.19 -10.81
C GLU A 330 -12.13 12.75 -11.30
N ALA A 331 -11.26 11.88 -10.76
CA ALA A 331 -11.25 10.46 -11.10
C ALA A 331 -12.57 9.77 -10.70
N VAL A 332 -13.09 10.06 -9.51
CA VAL A 332 -14.40 9.56 -9.05
C VAL A 332 -15.52 9.98 -9.99
N LEU A 333 -15.55 11.25 -10.41
CA LEU A 333 -16.56 11.75 -11.34
C LEU A 333 -16.50 11.06 -12.71
N ARG A 334 -15.29 10.88 -13.28
CA ARG A 334 -15.11 10.15 -14.55
C ARG A 334 -15.64 8.72 -14.43
N CYS A 335 -15.27 8.01 -13.39
CA CYS A 335 -15.70 6.63 -13.16
C CYS A 335 -17.22 6.50 -12.97
N ALA A 336 -17.84 7.42 -12.22
CA ALA A 336 -19.28 7.44 -12.03
C ALA A 336 -20.06 7.73 -13.34
N GLN A 337 -19.48 8.51 -14.23
CA GLN A 337 -20.06 8.77 -15.57
C GLN A 337 -19.99 7.52 -16.47
N HIS A 338 -18.85 6.82 -16.50
CA HIS A 338 -18.69 5.59 -17.28
C HIS A 338 -19.61 4.46 -16.80
N ALA A 339 -19.77 4.31 -15.47
CA ALA A 339 -20.70 3.32 -14.93
C ALA A 339 -22.16 3.56 -15.37
N ARG A 340 -22.56 4.81 -15.59
CA ARG A 340 -23.90 5.16 -16.11
C ARG A 340 -24.07 4.77 -17.57
N GLN A 341 -23.08 5.06 -18.41
CA GLN A 341 -23.11 4.76 -19.84
C GLN A 341 -23.15 3.24 -20.10
N GLY A 342 -22.36 2.47 -19.35
CA GLY A 342 -22.36 1.00 -19.42
C GLY A 342 -23.67 0.34 -18.96
N ASN A 343 -24.39 0.95 -18.01
CA ASN A 343 -25.71 0.44 -17.59
C ASN A 343 -26.83 0.83 -18.57
N GLN A 344 -26.72 1.97 -19.25
CA GLN A 344 -27.71 2.39 -20.26
C GLN A 344 -27.65 1.51 -21.51
N SER A 345 -26.43 1.17 -21.97
CA SER A 345 -26.22 0.29 -23.13
C SER A 345 -26.55 -1.20 -22.88
N ARG A 346 -26.88 -1.60 -21.66
CA ARG A 346 -27.37 -2.96 -21.32
C ARG A 346 -28.88 -3.02 -21.19
N LEU A 347 -29.56 -1.87 -21.20
CA LEU A 347 -31.04 -1.76 -21.11
C LEU A 347 -31.69 -1.44 -22.47
N ASP A 348 -30.88 -0.99 -23.42
CA ASP A 348 -31.24 -0.85 -24.85
C ASP A 348 -30.87 -2.12 -25.62
#